data_2413396382299660b3a155b2c5e53ab8
#
_entry.id   2413396382299660b3a155b2c5e53ab8
#
_cell.length_a   1.000
_cell.length_b   1.000
_cell.length_c   1.000
_cell.angle_alpha   90.00
_cell.angle_beta   90.00
_cell.angle_gamma   90.00
#
_symmetry.space_group_name_H-M   'P 1'
#
loop_
_entity.id
_entity.type
_entity.pdbx_description
1 polymer ?
#
loop_
_entity_poly.entity_id
_entity_poly.type
_entity_poly.pdbx_seq_one_letter_code
_entity_poly.pdbx_strand_id
1 'polypeptide(L)'
;MKEDFIYYLWENRLLSIDLKTTDDEEITILSVGTRNHDSGADYNNARIKIGGTLWAGQVEIHVRASDWFRHRHQLDDNYNNVILHVVYENDTDMLRIPTLEIKDKFDVSLFHNYNNFVNSKNWIPCGELIGGVHRLTVLSWLDRMLVEHLEHECKDLDLRLMANNNDWEQTFYQRLMRYFGLKVNNDSFEYLSRILPLNLLLKHRDNEIYVESMMFGSAGFLLKDFDDEYPSLLKREFNVLRAKFGL
;
A
#
# COMPACT_ATOMS: atom_id res chain seq x y z
N MET A 1 0.23 -25.78 6.68
CA MET A 1 0.04 -24.68 5.73
C MET A 1 0.87 -23.52 6.20
N LYS A 2 1.31 -22.61 5.30
CA LYS A 2 2.02 -21.37 5.65
C LYS A 2 1.16 -20.18 5.21
N GLU A 3 1.32 -19.02 5.87
CA GLU A 3 0.63 -17.78 5.53
C GLU A 3 0.89 -17.33 4.08
N ASP A 4 2.11 -17.54 3.57
CA ASP A 4 2.46 -17.22 2.19
C ASP A 4 1.49 -17.82 1.14
N PHE A 5 0.97 -19.02 1.41
CA PHE A 5 -0.02 -19.62 0.51
C PHE A 5 -1.38 -18.94 0.64
N ILE A 6 -1.76 -18.48 1.83
CA ILE A 6 -3.00 -17.74 2.04
C ILE A 6 -2.92 -16.39 1.35
N TYR A 7 -1.77 -15.69 1.44
CA TYR A 7 -1.49 -14.48 0.66
C TYR A 7 -1.67 -14.72 -0.83
N TYR A 8 -1.10 -15.81 -1.35
CA TYR A 8 -1.25 -16.18 -2.77
C TYR A 8 -2.72 -16.36 -3.17
N LEU A 9 -3.51 -17.04 -2.36
CA LEU A 9 -4.95 -17.23 -2.62
C LEU A 9 -5.70 -15.89 -2.58
N TRP A 10 -5.41 -15.04 -1.61
CA TRP A 10 -6.05 -13.75 -1.40
C TRP A 10 -5.75 -12.77 -2.55
N GLU A 11 -4.47 -12.55 -2.84
CA GLU A 11 -4.00 -11.63 -3.88
C GLU A 11 -4.54 -11.98 -5.26
N ASN A 12 -4.57 -13.27 -5.58
CA ASN A 12 -5.01 -13.75 -6.89
C ASN A 12 -6.51 -14.09 -6.95
N ARG A 13 -7.26 -13.82 -5.87
CA ARG A 13 -8.70 -14.10 -5.77
C ARG A 13 -9.06 -15.56 -6.13
N LEU A 14 -8.27 -16.50 -5.63
CA LEU A 14 -8.39 -17.93 -5.92
C LEU A 14 -9.28 -18.67 -4.92
N LEU A 15 -10.03 -17.92 -4.11
CA LEU A 15 -11.06 -18.46 -3.20
C LEU A 15 -12.37 -18.70 -3.95
N SER A 16 -13.20 -19.59 -3.43
CA SER A 16 -14.55 -19.87 -3.96
C SER A 16 -15.42 -18.61 -3.97
N ILE A 17 -16.50 -18.63 -4.75
CA ILE A 17 -17.40 -17.47 -4.91
C ILE A 17 -18.26 -17.26 -3.66
N ASP A 18 -18.66 -18.35 -2.97
CA ASP A 18 -19.54 -18.30 -1.82
C ASP A 18 -18.75 -18.14 -0.51
N LEU A 19 -18.26 -16.93 -0.30
CA LEU A 19 -17.53 -16.60 0.93
C LEU A 19 -18.48 -16.06 1.99
N LYS A 20 -18.28 -16.52 3.22
CA LYS A 20 -19.03 -16.06 4.40
C LYS A 20 -18.10 -15.91 5.58
N THR A 21 -18.46 -15.01 6.49
CA THR A 21 -17.83 -14.93 7.81
C THR A 21 -18.18 -16.14 8.66
N THR A 22 -17.49 -16.32 9.76
CA THR A 22 -17.84 -17.30 10.79
C THR A 22 -19.22 -17.07 11.41
N ASP A 23 -19.77 -15.84 11.28
CA ASP A 23 -21.12 -15.46 11.70
C ASP A 23 -22.16 -15.58 10.58
N ASP A 24 -21.85 -16.31 9.50
CA ASP A 24 -22.69 -16.59 8.33
C ASP A 24 -23.08 -15.36 7.48
N GLU A 25 -22.35 -14.23 7.62
CA GLU A 25 -22.54 -13.05 6.79
C GLU A 25 -21.85 -13.21 5.44
N GLU A 26 -22.54 -12.90 4.34
CA GLU A 26 -21.98 -12.97 2.99
C GLU A 26 -20.83 -11.98 2.78
N ILE A 27 -19.74 -12.43 2.13
CA ILE A 27 -18.58 -11.64 1.81
C ILE A 27 -18.45 -11.47 0.29
N THR A 28 -18.30 -10.21 -0.16
CA THR A 28 -17.91 -9.90 -1.54
C THR A 28 -16.64 -9.06 -1.52
N ILE A 29 -15.54 -9.57 -2.09
CA ILE A 29 -14.26 -8.88 -2.16
C ILE A 29 -14.24 -7.97 -3.38
N LEU A 30 -14.36 -6.64 -3.19
CA LEU A 30 -14.29 -5.64 -4.26
C LEU A 30 -12.83 -5.28 -4.58
N SER A 31 -12.00 -5.14 -3.54
CA SER A 31 -10.56 -4.93 -3.65
C SER A 31 -9.86 -5.67 -2.51
N VAL A 32 -8.83 -6.44 -2.85
CA VAL A 32 -7.99 -7.15 -1.87
C VAL A 32 -7.10 -6.21 -1.06
N GLY A 33 -6.95 -4.95 -1.50
CA GLY A 33 -6.04 -3.98 -0.90
C GLY A 33 -4.63 -4.05 -1.48
N THR A 34 -3.73 -3.32 -0.85
CA THR A 34 -2.29 -3.30 -1.17
C THR A 34 -1.53 -4.01 -0.06
N ARG A 35 -0.69 -4.97 -0.43
CA ARG A 35 0.13 -5.71 0.53
C ARG A 35 1.05 -4.76 1.29
N ASN A 36 1.05 -4.91 2.60
CA ASN A 36 1.96 -4.22 3.51
C ASN A 36 3.16 -5.12 3.81
N HIS A 37 4.36 -4.56 3.75
CA HIS A 37 5.60 -5.27 4.09
C HIS A 37 6.28 -4.66 5.32
N ASP A 38 5.64 -3.66 5.91
CA ASP A 38 6.09 -2.95 7.10
C ASP A 38 5.26 -3.37 8.32
N SER A 39 5.31 -2.62 9.41
CA SER A 39 4.49 -2.89 10.61
C SER A 39 2.99 -2.65 10.35
N GLY A 40 2.13 -3.37 11.07
CA GLY A 40 0.67 -3.30 10.94
C GLY A 40 0.10 -4.44 10.10
N ALA A 41 -1.19 -4.36 9.79
CA ALA A 41 -1.91 -5.42 9.11
C ALA A 41 -1.38 -5.71 7.69
N ASP A 42 -1.55 -6.94 7.23
CA ASP A 42 -0.98 -7.48 5.98
C ASP A 42 -1.41 -6.76 4.72
N TYR A 43 -2.64 -6.24 4.67
CA TYR A 43 -3.18 -5.50 3.53
C TYR A 43 -3.84 -4.21 3.96
N ASN A 44 -3.48 -3.12 3.29
CA ASN A 44 -4.06 -1.79 3.46
C ASN A 44 -5.08 -1.50 2.35
N ASN A 45 -6.06 -0.64 2.66
CA ASN A 45 -7.03 -0.12 1.67
C ASN A 45 -7.87 -1.20 0.96
N ALA A 46 -8.15 -2.32 1.62
CA ALA A 46 -9.09 -3.30 1.13
C ALA A 46 -10.52 -2.74 1.12
N ARG A 47 -11.33 -3.19 0.17
CA ARG A 47 -12.77 -2.88 0.08
C ARG A 47 -13.56 -4.15 0.00
N ILE A 48 -14.39 -4.38 1.00
CA ILE A 48 -15.09 -5.64 1.19
C ILE A 48 -16.54 -5.33 1.59
N LYS A 49 -17.48 -6.04 1.00
CA LYS A 49 -18.88 -5.99 1.40
C LYS A 49 -19.14 -7.17 2.32
N ILE A 50 -19.61 -6.93 3.55
CA ILE A 50 -19.93 -7.95 4.56
C ILE A 50 -21.37 -7.70 5.02
N GLY A 51 -22.22 -8.71 4.94
CA GLY A 51 -23.63 -8.61 5.34
C GLY A 51 -24.39 -7.47 4.67
N GLY A 52 -24.00 -7.08 3.44
CA GLY A 52 -24.60 -5.95 2.71
C GLY A 52 -23.93 -4.59 2.96
N THR A 53 -23.12 -4.42 3.98
CA THR A 53 -22.38 -3.18 4.31
C THR A 53 -21.03 -3.15 3.62
N LEU A 54 -20.70 -2.00 2.99
CA LEU A 54 -19.38 -1.78 2.39
C LEU A 54 -18.40 -1.28 3.44
N TRP A 55 -17.34 -2.03 3.64
CA TRP A 55 -16.22 -1.70 4.51
C TRP A 55 -14.98 -1.32 3.72
N ALA A 56 -14.24 -0.34 4.19
CA ALA A 56 -12.91 0.02 3.69
C ALA A 56 -11.94 0.06 4.87
N GLY A 57 -10.86 -0.70 4.78
CA GLY A 57 -9.91 -0.82 5.88
C GLY A 57 -8.79 -1.82 5.57
N GLN A 58 -8.31 -2.46 6.61
CA GLN A 58 -7.19 -3.39 6.56
C GLN A 58 -7.68 -4.84 6.64
N VAL A 59 -6.86 -5.76 6.10
CA VAL A 59 -7.06 -7.20 6.23
C VAL A 59 -5.83 -7.81 6.87
N GLU A 60 -6.07 -8.69 7.84
CA GLU A 60 -5.03 -9.49 8.48
C GLU A 60 -5.21 -10.95 8.11
N ILE A 61 -4.10 -11.66 7.93
CA ILE A 61 -4.09 -13.06 7.49
C ILE A 61 -3.26 -13.92 8.44
N HIS A 62 -3.85 -15.02 8.90
CA HIS A 62 -3.15 -16.01 9.73
C HIS A 62 -3.49 -17.45 9.30
N VAL A 63 -2.69 -18.39 9.76
CA VAL A 63 -3.04 -19.81 9.59
C VAL A 63 -4.15 -20.19 10.56
N ARG A 64 -4.12 -19.70 11.80
CA ARG A 64 -5.14 -19.95 12.82
C ARG A 64 -5.68 -18.64 13.39
N ALA A 65 -6.95 -18.61 13.73
CA ALA A 65 -7.56 -17.42 14.31
C ALA A 65 -6.92 -17.04 15.68
N SER A 66 -6.48 -18.02 16.48
CA SER A 66 -5.78 -17.80 17.75
C SER A 66 -4.42 -17.10 17.60
N ASP A 67 -3.83 -17.07 16.39
CA ASP A 67 -2.57 -16.37 16.12
C ASP A 67 -2.70 -14.86 16.33
N TRP A 68 -3.89 -14.29 16.15
CA TRP A 68 -4.21 -12.91 16.52
C TRP A 68 -3.76 -12.56 17.94
N PHE A 69 -4.12 -13.41 18.88
CA PHE A 69 -3.77 -13.22 20.31
C PHE A 69 -2.31 -13.55 20.59
N ARG A 70 -1.75 -14.55 19.89
CA ARG A 70 -0.34 -14.92 20.02
C ARG A 70 0.58 -13.79 19.60
N HIS A 71 0.22 -13.06 18.55
CA HIS A 71 0.95 -11.90 18.04
C HIS A 71 0.59 -10.61 18.79
N ARG A 72 -0.39 -10.64 19.71
CA ARG A 72 -0.84 -9.52 20.53
C ARG A 72 -1.44 -8.35 19.73
N HIS A 73 -2.03 -8.60 18.59
CA HIS A 73 -2.64 -7.58 17.72
C HIS A 73 -3.76 -6.81 18.45
N GLN A 74 -4.44 -7.40 19.41
CA GLN A 74 -5.44 -6.73 20.25
C GLN A 74 -4.89 -5.62 21.13
N LEU A 75 -3.56 -5.50 21.25
CA LEU A 75 -2.88 -4.48 22.07
C LEU A 75 -2.14 -3.44 21.22
N ASP A 76 -2.23 -3.53 19.88
CA ASP A 76 -1.54 -2.66 18.95
C ASP A 76 -2.55 -1.85 18.13
N ASP A 77 -2.49 -0.53 18.28
CA ASP A 77 -3.39 0.42 17.61
C ASP A 77 -3.32 0.36 16.07
N ASN A 78 -2.23 -0.15 15.50
CA ASN A 78 -2.09 -0.34 14.08
C ASN A 78 -3.10 -1.34 13.49
N TYR A 79 -3.72 -2.19 14.33
CA TYR A 79 -4.72 -3.19 13.93
C TYR A 79 -6.17 -2.75 14.18
N ASN A 80 -6.38 -1.55 14.73
CA ASN A 80 -7.72 -1.04 15.04
C ASN A 80 -8.62 -0.84 13.81
N ASN A 81 -8.04 -0.76 12.62
CA ASN A 81 -8.75 -0.61 11.34
C ASN A 81 -8.86 -1.92 10.54
N VAL A 82 -8.63 -3.07 11.17
CA VAL A 82 -8.81 -4.38 10.52
C VAL A 82 -10.31 -4.67 10.39
N ILE A 83 -10.77 -4.78 9.15
CA ILE A 83 -12.20 -5.02 8.81
C ILE A 83 -12.50 -6.48 8.53
N LEU A 84 -11.48 -7.28 8.24
CA LEU A 84 -11.60 -8.73 8.00
C LEU A 84 -10.33 -9.44 8.44
N HIS A 85 -10.49 -10.53 9.17
CA HIS A 85 -9.44 -11.48 9.51
C HIS A 85 -9.61 -12.74 8.65
N VAL A 86 -8.65 -13.04 7.80
CA VAL A 86 -8.68 -14.22 6.92
C VAL A 86 -7.82 -15.31 7.53
N VAL A 87 -8.41 -16.47 7.78
CA VAL A 87 -7.72 -17.58 8.43
C VAL A 87 -7.91 -18.89 7.66
N TYR A 88 -6.91 -19.75 7.71
CA TYR A 88 -7.10 -21.09 7.17
C TYR A 88 -8.06 -21.89 8.06
N GLU A 89 -7.90 -21.83 9.38
CA GLU A 89 -8.70 -22.54 10.37
C GLU A 89 -9.13 -21.61 11.51
N ASN A 90 -10.43 -21.54 11.76
CA ASN A 90 -10.98 -20.82 12.91
C ASN A 90 -10.97 -21.71 14.15
N ASP A 91 -9.98 -21.55 15.01
CA ASP A 91 -9.79 -22.32 16.24
C ASP A 91 -10.18 -21.57 17.53
N THR A 92 -10.85 -20.40 17.41
CA THR A 92 -11.31 -19.61 18.54
C THR A 92 -12.51 -18.76 18.22
N ASP A 93 -13.47 -18.67 19.15
CA ASP A 93 -14.68 -17.82 19.06
C ASP A 93 -14.50 -16.48 19.82
N MET A 94 -13.28 -16.16 20.27
CA MET A 94 -13.03 -14.96 21.07
C MET A 94 -12.83 -13.68 20.24
N LEU A 95 -12.65 -13.79 18.93
CA LEU A 95 -12.44 -12.65 18.05
C LEU A 95 -13.77 -11.94 17.76
N ARG A 96 -13.76 -10.60 17.88
CA ARG A 96 -14.90 -9.75 17.52
C ARG A 96 -14.79 -9.12 16.15
N ILE A 97 -13.73 -9.47 15.40
CA ILE A 97 -13.50 -9.00 14.04
C ILE A 97 -14.15 -10.00 13.08
N PRO A 98 -14.87 -9.55 12.03
CA PRO A 98 -15.37 -10.43 11.00
C PRO A 98 -14.26 -11.37 10.51
N THR A 99 -14.47 -12.67 10.63
CA THR A 99 -13.46 -13.69 10.30
C THR A 99 -13.93 -14.54 9.14
N LEU A 100 -13.07 -14.70 8.13
CA LEU A 100 -13.27 -15.59 6.99
C LEU A 100 -12.39 -16.82 7.15
N GLU A 101 -12.98 -17.99 7.39
CA GLU A 101 -12.30 -19.26 7.32
C GLU A 101 -12.25 -19.75 5.87
N ILE A 102 -11.03 -20.03 5.37
CA ILE A 102 -10.82 -20.45 3.97
C ILE A 102 -10.57 -21.95 3.82
N LYS A 103 -10.62 -22.72 4.89
CA LYS A 103 -10.57 -24.17 4.85
C LYS A 103 -11.67 -24.69 3.92
N ASP A 104 -11.30 -25.50 2.95
CA ASP A 104 -12.20 -26.04 1.92
C ASP A 104 -12.84 -24.98 0.97
N LYS A 105 -12.32 -23.74 0.95
CA LYS A 105 -12.78 -22.65 0.07
C LYS A 105 -11.89 -22.41 -1.15
N PHE A 106 -11.00 -23.33 -1.46
CA PHE A 106 -10.13 -23.29 -2.64
C PHE A 106 -9.86 -24.69 -3.18
N ASP A 107 -9.44 -24.78 -4.45
CA ASP A 107 -9.05 -26.08 -5.04
C ASP A 107 -7.71 -26.54 -4.45
N VAL A 108 -7.70 -27.75 -3.89
CA VAL A 108 -6.51 -28.37 -3.28
C VAL A 108 -5.35 -28.50 -4.29
N SER A 109 -5.65 -28.60 -5.59
CA SER A 109 -4.63 -28.62 -6.65
C SER A 109 -3.77 -27.37 -6.65
N LEU A 110 -4.32 -26.20 -6.26
CA LEU A 110 -3.58 -24.95 -6.13
C LEU A 110 -2.49 -25.05 -5.07
N PHE A 111 -2.76 -25.72 -3.95
CA PHE A 111 -1.75 -25.94 -2.90
C PHE A 111 -0.60 -26.81 -3.39
N HIS A 112 -0.89 -27.88 -4.13
CA HIS A 112 0.12 -28.73 -4.71
C HIS A 112 0.97 -27.99 -5.74
N ASN A 113 0.34 -27.23 -6.63
CA ASN A 113 1.03 -26.44 -7.64
C ASN A 113 1.92 -25.36 -7.00
N TYR A 114 1.38 -24.62 -6.01
CA TYR A 114 2.14 -23.63 -5.27
C TYR A 114 3.39 -24.23 -4.62
N ASN A 115 3.24 -25.36 -3.92
CA ASN A 115 4.37 -26.03 -3.30
C ASN A 115 5.41 -26.50 -4.32
N ASN A 116 4.98 -26.99 -5.48
CA ASN A 116 5.88 -27.38 -6.55
C ASN A 116 6.70 -26.18 -7.06
N PHE A 117 6.06 -25.00 -7.21
CA PHE A 117 6.75 -23.79 -7.63
C PHE A 117 7.72 -23.27 -6.56
N VAL A 118 7.27 -23.18 -5.31
CA VAL A 118 8.11 -22.65 -4.20
C VAL A 118 9.31 -23.55 -3.92
N ASN A 119 9.15 -24.86 -4.06
CA ASN A 119 10.24 -25.82 -3.84
C ASN A 119 11.08 -26.10 -5.11
N SER A 120 10.76 -25.45 -6.23
CA SER A 120 11.55 -25.57 -7.45
C SER A 120 12.97 -25.05 -7.22
N LYS A 121 13.98 -25.83 -7.66
CA LYS A 121 15.38 -25.42 -7.63
C LYS A 121 15.77 -24.49 -8.79
N ASN A 122 14.86 -24.30 -9.74
CA ASN A 122 15.08 -23.44 -10.90
C ASN A 122 14.94 -21.97 -10.48
N TRP A 123 15.80 -21.11 -11.01
CA TRP A 123 15.73 -19.65 -10.77
C TRP A 123 14.35 -19.07 -11.15
N ILE A 124 13.78 -19.53 -12.26
CA ILE A 124 12.39 -19.29 -12.65
C ILE A 124 11.68 -20.65 -12.63
N PRO A 125 10.75 -20.92 -11.70
CA PRO A 125 10.13 -22.23 -11.54
C PRO A 125 9.50 -22.81 -12.80
N CYS A 126 8.91 -21.96 -13.67
CA CYS A 126 8.32 -22.36 -14.95
C CYS A 126 9.28 -22.20 -16.15
N GLY A 127 10.55 -21.86 -15.92
CA GLY A 127 11.51 -21.55 -16.98
C GLY A 127 11.71 -22.66 -18.02
N GLU A 128 11.65 -23.91 -17.59
CA GLU A 128 11.80 -25.07 -18.50
C GLU A 128 10.62 -25.20 -19.47
N LEU A 129 9.45 -24.69 -19.13
CA LEU A 129 8.25 -24.77 -19.96
C LEU A 129 8.25 -23.74 -21.10
N ILE A 130 9.02 -22.66 -20.98
CA ILE A 130 9.06 -21.56 -21.97
C ILE A 130 9.56 -22.04 -23.33
N GLY A 131 10.44 -23.05 -23.36
CA GLY A 131 10.96 -23.64 -24.59
C GLY A 131 9.88 -24.27 -25.50
N GLY A 132 8.75 -24.66 -24.89
CA GLY A 132 7.58 -25.19 -25.62
C GLY A 132 6.62 -24.13 -26.16
N VAL A 133 6.81 -22.85 -25.78
CA VAL A 133 5.93 -21.76 -26.20
C VAL A 133 6.42 -21.15 -27.52
N HIS A 134 5.53 -20.98 -28.48
CA HIS A 134 5.89 -20.39 -29.76
C HIS A 134 6.45 -18.96 -29.60
N ARG A 135 7.57 -18.67 -30.26
CA ARG A 135 8.28 -17.40 -30.11
C ARG A 135 7.41 -16.17 -30.33
N LEU A 136 6.49 -16.19 -31.29
CA LEU A 136 5.56 -15.07 -31.55
C LEU A 136 4.64 -14.82 -30.36
N THR A 137 4.18 -15.87 -29.65
CA THR A 137 3.36 -15.75 -28.46
C THR A 137 4.15 -15.05 -27.35
N VAL A 138 5.41 -15.43 -27.14
CA VAL A 138 6.28 -14.79 -26.14
C VAL A 138 6.48 -13.31 -26.45
N LEU A 139 6.83 -12.97 -27.70
CA LEU A 139 7.04 -11.57 -28.10
C LEU A 139 5.77 -10.74 -27.97
N SER A 140 4.63 -11.23 -28.46
CA SER A 140 3.34 -10.55 -28.35
C SER A 140 2.94 -10.32 -26.88
N TRP A 141 3.26 -11.28 -26.01
CA TRP A 141 2.98 -11.15 -24.58
C TRP A 141 3.88 -10.10 -23.91
N LEU A 142 5.17 -10.05 -24.26
CA LEU A 142 6.09 -9.03 -23.75
C LEU A 142 5.68 -7.62 -24.20
N ASP A 143 5.29 -7.45 -25.46
CA ASP A 143 4.80 -6.17 -25.98
C ASP A 143 3.53 -5.73 -25.23
N ARG A 144 2.61 -6.66 -25.01
CA ARG A 144 1.39 -6.39 -24.24
C ARG A 144 1.70 -5.97 -22.81
N MET A 145 2.58 -6.69 -22.10
CA MET A 145 2.97 -6.35 -20.73
C MET A 145 3.63 -4.97 -20.64
N LEU A 146 4.44 -4.59 -21.65
CA LEU A 146 5.02 -3.25 -21.73
C LEU A 146 3.93 -2.19 -21.84
N VAL A 147 2.95 -2.39 -22.75
CA VAL A 147 1.85 -1.43 -22.92
C VAL A 147 1.00 -1.32 -21.65
N GLU A 148 0.61 -2.44 -21.07
CA GLU A 148 -0.17 -2.46 -19.82
C GLU A 148 0.56 -1.76 -18.66
N HIS A 149 1.88 -1.95 -18.56
CA HIS A 149 2.70 -1.25 -17.56
C HIS A 149 2.70 0.27 -17.80
N LEU A 150 2.94 0.70 -19.04
CA LEU A 150 2.93 2.12 -19.39
C LEU A 150 1.54 2.76 -19.18
N GLU A 151 0.46 2.07 -19.56
CA GLU A 151 -0.91 2.54 -19.32
C GLU A 151 -1.22 2.69 -17.82
N HIS A 152 -0.70 1.77 -16.99
CA HIS A 152 -0.87 1.85 -15.54
C HIS A 152 -0.19 3.10 -14.97
N GLU A 153 1.06 3.35 -15.35
CA GLU A 153 1.80 4.55 -14.93
C GLU A 153 1.16 5.84 -15.45
N CYS A 154 0.66 5.84 -16.69
CA CYS A 154 -0.03 7.00 -17.26
C CYS A 154 -1.33 7.33 -16.53
N LYS A 155 -2.12 6.34 -16.12
CA LYS A 155 -3.38 6.58 -15.39
C LYS A 155 -3.16 7.34 -14.08
N ASP A 156 -2.12 6.97 -13.32
CA ASP A 156 -1.79 7.69 -12.07
C ASP A 156 -1.35 9.12 -12.36
N LEU A 157 -0.56 9.32 -13.42
CA LEU A 157 -0.13 10.64 -13.86
C LEU A 157 -1.30 11.51 -14.32
N ASP A 158 -2.22 10.96 -15.11
CA ASP A 158 -3.41 11.69 -15.60
C ASP A 158 -4.31 12.14 -14.45
N LEU A 159 -4.56 11.27 -13.46
CA LEU A 159 -5.34 11.62 -12.26
C LEU A 159 -4.70 12.77 -11.49
N ARG A 160 -3.37 12.78 -11.35
CA ARG A 160 -2.63 13.85 -10.67
C ARG A 160 -2.67 15.15 -11.47
N LEU A 161 -2.50 15.05 -12.77
CA LEU A 161 -2.56 16.20 -13.67
C LEU A 161 -3.94 16.87 -13.61
N MET A 162 -5.01 16.08 -13.64
CA MET A 162 -6.37 16.58 -13.45
C MET A 162 -6.57 17.25 -12.09
N ALA A 163 -6.06 16.63 -11.01
CA ALA A 163 -6.12 17.17 -9.65
C ALA A 163 -5.37 18.51 -9.51
N ASN A 164 -4.33 18.72 -10.31
CA ASN A 164 -3.54 19.96 -10.37
C ASN A 164 -4.04 20.94 -11.47
N ASN A 165 -5.27 20.80 -11.96
CA ASN A 165 -5.84 21.66 -13.01
C ASN A 165 -5.00 21.69 -14.29
N ASN A 166 -4.41 20.58 -14.70
CA ASN A 166 -3.50 20.41 -15.84
C ASN A 166 -2.17 21.19 -15.72
N ASP A 167 -1.76 21.52 -14.50
CA ASP A 167 -0.44 22.09 -14.23
C ASP A 167 0.63 20.99 -14.23
N TRP A 168 1.40 20.94 -15.34
CA TRP A 168 2.48 19.97 -15.53
C TRP A 168 3.67 20.20 -14.59
N GLU A 169 4.00 21.45 -14.28
CA GLU A 169 5.13 21.77 -13.41
C GLU A 169 4.84 21.33 -11.97
N GLN A 170 3.64 21.64 -11.45
CA GLN A 170 3.20 21.19 -10.14
C GLN A 170 3.09 19.65 -10.08
N THR A 171 2.57 19.01 -11.13
CA THR A 171 2.45 17.55 -11.21
C THR A 171 3.81 16.87 -11.22
N PHE A 172 4.75 17.40 -12.01
CA PHE A 172 6.13 16.91 -12.04
C PHE A 172 6.81 17.07 -10.67
N TYR A 173 6.66 18.22 -10.04
CA TYR A 173 7.19 18.46 -8.69
C TYR A 173 6.66 17.44 -7.66
N GLN A 174 5.37 17.17 -7.65
CA GLN A 174 4.76 16.18 -6.75
C GLN A 174 5.31 14.77 -6.99
N ARG A 175 5.47 14.38 -8.26
CA ARG A 175 6.07 13.08 -8.62
C ARG A 175 7.54 13.01 -8.20
N LEU A 176 8.30 14.07 -8.44
CA LEU A 176 9.70 14.16 -8.04
C LEU A 176 9.84 13.99 -6.51
N MET A 177 9.06 14.73 -5.75
CA MET A 177 9.04 14.64 -4.29
C MET A 177 8.68 13.22 -3.82
N ARG A 178 7.66 12.59 -4.40
CA ARG A 178 7.32 11.20 -4.11
C ARG A 178 8.50 10.26 -4.29
N TYR A 179 9.26 10.40 -5.38
CA TYR A 179 10.45 9.57 -5.64
C TYR A 179 11.61 9.85 -4.68
N PHE A 180 11.78 11.09 -4.22
CA PHE A 180 12.75 11.41 -3.17
C PHE A 180 12.43 10.72 -1.84
N GLY A 181 11.15 10.49 -1.54
CA GLY A 181 10.72 9.73 -0.38
C GLY A 181 11.09 8.23 -0.42
N LEU A 182 11.56 7.74 -1.57
CA LEU A 182 11.87 6.33 -1.81
C LEU A 182 10.67 5.43 -1.49
N LYS A 183 10.93 4.21 -0.98
CA LYS A 183 9.87 3.23 -0.71
C LYS A 183 9.09 3.56 0.58
N VAL A 184 9.76 4.04 1.61
CA VAL A 184 9.19 4.21 2.95
C VAL A 184 8.48 5.56 3.12
N ASN A 185 9.06 6.64 2.58
CA ASN A 185 8.58 8.01 2.82
C ASN A 185 7.89 8.63 1.61
N ASN A 186 7.58 7.86 0.56
CA ASN A 186 7.03 8.38 -0.68
C ASN A 186 5.74 9.17 -0.49
N ASP A 187 4.81 8.68 0.34
CA ASP A 187 3.53 9.34 0.59
C ASP A 187 3.71 10.62 1.43
N SER A 188 4.63 10.61 2.40
CA SER A 188 4.95 11.79 3.21
C SER A 188 5.58 12.91 2.38
N PHE A 189 6.49 12.59 1.48
CA PHE A 189 7.10 13.56 0.58
C PHE A 189 6.10 14.09 -0.45
N GLU A 190 5.24 13.24 -0.98
CA GLU A 190 4.16 13.68 -1.86
C GLU A 190 3.18 14.60 -1.11
N TYR A 191 2.80 14.27 0.12
CA TYR A 191 1.94 15.12 0.94
C TYR A 191 2.58 16.49 1.19
N LEU A 192 3.88 16.52 1.53
CA LEU A 192 4.63 17.77 1.68
C LEU A 192 4.54 18.63 0.41
N SER A 193 4.66 18.03 -0.77
CA SER A 193 4.58 18.76 -2.04
C SER A 193 3.19 19.33 -2.36
N ARG A 194 2.14 18.80 -1.74
CA ARG A 194 0.77 19.33 -1.86
C ARG A 194 0.54 20.54 -0.95
N ILE A 195 1.04 20.48 0.29
CA ILE A 195 0.91 21.60 1.24
C ILE A 195 1.90 22.72 0.98
N LEU A 196 2.99 22.45 0.28
CA LEU A 196 4.01 23.41 -0.12
C LEU A 196 4.13 23.41 -1.66
N PRO A 197 3.27 24.16 -2.36
CA PRO A 197 3.20 24.13 -3.82
C PRO A 197 4.44 24.77 -4.48
N LEU A 198 4.80 24.27 -5.66
CA LEU A 198 6.00 24.68 -6.40
C LEU A 198 6.08 26.20 -6.63
N ASN A 199 4.96 26.83 -6.97
CA ASN A 199 4.91 28.27 -7.24
C ASN A 199 5.33 29.12 -6.04
N LEU A 200 5.13 28.64 -4.81
CA LEU A 200 5.58 29.30 -3.60
C LEU A 200 7.09 29.20 -3.44
N LEU A 201 7.65 28.00 -3.68
CA LEU A 201 9.12 27.78 -3.64
C LEU A 201 9.82 28.62 -4.71
N LEU A 202 9.28 28.66 -5.94
CA LEU A 202 9.87 29.45 -7.04
C LEU A 202 9.91 30.95 -6.76
N LYS A 203 8.96 31.51 -6.01
CA LYS A 203 8.98 32.92 -5.57
C LYS A 203 10.15 33.24 -4.65
N HIS A 204 10.70 32.24 -3.99
CA HIS A 204 11.77 32.38 -3.00
C HIS A 204 13.06 31.65 -3.38
N ARG A 205 13.16 31.19 -4.64
CA ARG A 205 14.28 30.35 -5.14
C ARG A 205 15.66 31.00 -4.95
N ASP A 206 15.75 32.33 -4.88
CA ASP A 206 16.99 33.05 -4.71
C ASP A 206 17.42 33.17 -3.22
N ASN A 207 16.61 32.64 -2.29
CA ASN A 207 16.89 32.60 -0.87
C ASN A 207 16.75 31.17 -0.33
N GLU A 208 17.89 30.49 -0.24
CA GLU A 208 18.02 29.10 0.17
C GLU A 208 17.44 28.87 1.58
N ILE A 209 17.72 29.76 2.51
CA ILE A 209 17.21 29.71 3.89
C ILE A 209 15.68 29.73 3.92
N TYR A 210 15.03 30.50 3.05
CA TYR A 210 13.57 30.54 3.00
C TYR A 210 12.97 29.25 2.45
N VAL A 211 13.59 28.69 1.39
CA VAL A 211 13.17 27.41 0.81
C VAL A 211 13.31 26.28 1.82
N GLU A 212 14.45 26.20 2.49
CA GLU A 212 14.70 25.18 3.51
C GLU A 212 13.80 25.35 4.72
N SER A 213 13.60 26.59 5.20
CA SER A 213 12.68 26.88 6.30
C SER A 213 11.27 26.43 5.99
N MET A 214 10.75 26.70 4.78
CA MET A 214 9.43 26.25 4.35
C MET A 214 9.37 24.73 4.27
N MET A 215 10.38 24.06 3.71
CA MET A 215 10.39 22.61 3.56
C MET A 215 10.47 21.91 4.91
N PHE A 216 11.48 22.23 5.74
CA PHE A 216 11.65 21.59 7.05
C PHE A 216 10.51 21.95 8.02
N GLY A 217 10.02 23.17 7.97
CA GLY A 217 8.94 23.65 8.82
C GLY A 217 7.60 22.97 8.48
N SER A 218 7.23 22.92 7.20
CA SER A 218 6.01 22.26 6.74
C SER A 218 6.05 20.75 6.93
N ALA A 219 7.25 20.15 6.92
CA ALA A 219 7.46 18.75 7.26
C ALA A 219 7.41 18.47 8.79
N GLY A 220 7.27 19.51 9.63
CA GLY A 220 7.17 19.35 11.09
C GLY A 220 8.50 19.22 11.83
N PHE A 221 9.66 19.35 11.15
CA PHE A 221 10.96 19.17 11.78
C PHE A 221 11.39 20.37 12.66
N LEU A 222 10.75 21.55 12.52
CA LEU A 222 11.10 22.77 13.25
C LEU A 222 10.19 23.04 14.47
N LEU A 223 9.48 22.04 14.97
CA LEU A 223 8.55 22.21 16.11
C LEU A 223 9.24 22.40 17.46
N LYS A 224 10.39 21.74 17.67
CA LYS A 224 11.17 21.81 18.93
C LYS A 224 12.15 23.01 18.92
N ASP A 225 12.70 23.33 20.10
CA ASP A 225 13.81 24.27 20.19
C ASP A 225 15.14 23.56 19.88
N PHE A 226 16.12 24.34 19.41
CA PHE A 226 17.42 23.86 18.99
C PHE A 226 18.51 24.68 19.67
N ASP A 227 19.59 24.02 20.08
CA ASP A 227 20.80 24.67 20.62
C ASP A 227 21.70 25.18 19.49
N ASP A 228 21.64 24.54 18.33
CA ASP A 228 22.41 24.92 17.15
C ASP A 228 21.83 26.16 16.44
N GLU A 229 22.73 27.02 15.95
CA GLU A 229 22.39 28.29 15.31
C GLU A 229 21.55 28.09 14.02
N TYR A 230 21.95 27.14 13.19
CA TYR A 230 21.34 26.94 11.88
C TYR A 230 19.86 26.45 11.97
N PRO A 231 19.52 25.39 12.71
CA PRO A 231 18.10 25.01 12.87
C PRO A 231 17.27 26.08 13.58
N SER A 232 17.87 26.84 14.50
CA SER A 232 17.21 27.98 15.18
C SER A 232 16.90 29.12 14.20
N LEU A 233 17.80 29.40 13.25
CA LEU A 233 17.56 30.33 12.15
C LEU A 233 16.39 29.86 11.27
N LEU A 234 16.42 28.60 10.81
CA LEU A 234 15.33 28.03 10.00
C LEU A 234 13.98 28.11 10.70
N LYS A 235 13.93 27.80 12.00
CA LYS A 235 12.70 27.89 12.81
C LYS A 235 12.16 29.33 12.86
N ARG A 236 13.03 30.31 13.10
CA ARG A 236 12.67 31.72 13.14
C ARG A 236 12.07 32.18 11.80
N GLU A 237 12.77 31.90 10.71
CA GLU A 237 12.31 32.26 9.37
C GLU A 237 11.00 31.54 9.00
N PHE A 238 10.87 30.26 9.35
CA PHE A 238 9.63 29.50 9.13
C PHE A 238 8.44 30.14 9.85
N ASN A 239 8.57 30.60 11.09
CA ASN A 239 7.48 31.23 11.82
C ASN A 239 6.98 32.51 11.12
N VAL A 240 7.89 33.28 10.53
CA VAL A 240 7.56 34.47 9.73
C VAL A 240 6.85 34.08 8.43
N LEU A 241 7.40 33.10 7.71
CA LEU A 241 6.86 32.64 6.42
C LEU A 241 5.50 31.96 6.60
N ARG A 242 5.35 31.17 7.67
CA ARG A 242 4.09 30.51 8.03
C ARG A 242 2.98 31.54 8.25
N ALA A 243 3.25 32.58 9.04
CA ALA A 243 2.28 33.65 9.28
C ALA A 243 1.91 34.42 8.00
N LYS A 244 2.87 34.58 7.07
CA LYS A 244 2.69 35.31 5.82
C LYS A 244 1.91 34.52 4.76
N PHE A 245 2.14 33.21 4.67
CA PHE A 245 1.64 32.37 3.58
C PHE A 245 0.58 31.34 4.02
N GLY A 246 0.30 31.22 5.31
CA GLY A 246 -0.69 30.27 5.85
C GLY A 246 -0.25 28.81 5.79
N LEU A 247 1.05 28.55 5.99
CA LEU A 247 1.64 27.21 5.94
C LEU A 247 1.35 26.41 7.23
#